data_e9cb77d6832407bcd619ded3b09f9155
#
_entry.id   e9cb77d6832407bcd619ded3b09f9155
#
_cell.length_a   1.000
_cell.length_b   1.000
_cell.length_c   1.000
_cell.angle_alpha   90.00
_cell.angle_beta   90.00
_cell.angle_gamma   90.00
#
_symmetry.space_group_name_H-M   'P 1'
#
loop_
_entity.id
_entity.type
_entity.pdbx_description
1 polymer ?
#
loop_
_entity_poly.entity_id
_entity_poly.type
_entity_poly.pdbx_seq_one_letter_code
_entity_poly.pdbx_strand_id
1 'polypeptide(L)'
;MHLRNPKLMTLQQAVRVRRHLRRAGGRLVLTNGVFDLLHPGHTSYLARARQLAGPRGRLFVALNSDRSVRQLKGPHRPVLDEKSRAYNLGQLQSVDGIVIFRQPRLAGEIRALQPDLYVKAGDYTRATLDPEERAALDDVGARIRFLPFLAGFSTTALIARIKAVGAV
;
A
#
# COMPACT_ATOMS: atom_id res chain seq x y z
N MET A 1 9.07 -13.60 20.85
CA MET A 1 9.72 -13.46 19.53
C MET A 1 9.27 -12.15 18.91
N HIS A 2 10.18 -11.20 18.62
CA HIS A 2 9.79 -9.94 17.96
C HIS A 2 9.83 -10.14 16.44
N LEU A 3 8.71 -9.89 15.76
CA LEU A 3 8.62 -9.89 14.30
C LEU A 3 9.42 -8.71 13.76
N ARG A 4 10.70 -8.94 13.41
CA ARG A 4 11.57 -7.91 12.84
C ARG A 4 11.25 -7.76 11.35
N ASN A 5 10.85 -6.55 10.94
CA ASN A 5 10.61 -6.21 9.54
C ASN A 5 11.55 -5.06 9.12
N PRO A 6 12.63 -5.35 8.39
CA PRO A 6 13.59 -4.33 7.97
C PRO A 6 13.03 -3.33 6.95
N LYS A 7 11.89 -3.63 6.32
CA LYS A 7 11.22 -2.76 5.35
C LYS A 7 10.19 -1.82 6.00
N LEU A 8 9.84 -2.04 7.28
CA LEU A 8 8.97 -1.14 8.02
C LEU A 8 9.76 0.08 8.48
N MET A 9 9.29 1.25 8.10
CA MET A 9 9.95 2.53 8.34
C MET A 9 8.99 3.55 8.96
N THR A 10 9.51 4.46 9.76
CA THR A 10 8.82 5.71 10.04
C THR A 10 8.76 6.57 8.77
N LEU A 11 7.83 7.52 8.71
CA LEU A 11 7.75 8.44 7.57
C LEU A 11 9.07 9.20 7.35
N GLN A 12 9.73 9.64 8.43
CA GLN A 12 11.02 10.33 8.36
C GLN A 12 12.13 9.43 7.76
N GLN A 13 12.17 8.14 8.13
CA GLN A 13 13.09 7.18 7.55
C GLN A 13 12.81 6.97 6.05
N ALA A 14 11.55 6.81 5.69
CA ALA A 14 11.13 6.65 4.30
C ALA A 14 11.48 7.89 3.45
N VAL A 15 11.31 9.10 3.98
CA VAL A 15 11.74 10.35 3.31
C VAL A 15 13.25 10.38 3.10
N ARG A 16 14.06 9.93 4.08
CA ARG A 16 15.53 9.83 3.89
C ARG A 16 15.89 8.85 2.77
N VAL A 17 15.26 7.66 2.76
CA VAL A 17 15.46 6.67 1.68
C VAL A 17 15.04 7.25 0.32
N ARG A 18 13.89 7.95 0.27
CA ARG A 18 13.43 8.62 -0.96
C ARG A 18 14.45 9.64 -1.49
N ARG A 19 15.04 10.45 -0.63
CA ARG A 19 16.05 11.43 -1.03
C ARG A 19 17.29 10.77 -1.66
N HIS A 20 17.78 9.68 -1.06
CA HIS A 20 18.90 8.89 -1.63
C HIS A 20 18.50 8.28 -2.97
N LEU A 21 17.30 7.68 -3.05
CA LEU A 21 16.78 7.10 -4.29
C LEU A 21 16.75 8.13 -5.43
N ARG A 22 16.24 9.34 -5.15
CA ARG A 22 16.19 10.44 -6.14
C ARG A 22 17.57 10.85 -6.63
N ARG A 23 18.55 11.01 -5.72
CA ARG A 23 19.94 11.34 -6.07
C ARG A 23 20.59 10.28 -6.96
N ALA A 24 20.24 9.01 -6.75
CA ALA A 24 20.70 7.88 -7.55
C ALA A 24 19.92 7.71 -8.87
N GLY A 25 19.02 8.64 -9.23
CA GLY A 25 18.18 8.54 -10.43
C GLY A 25 17.14 7.43 -10.38
N GLY A 26 16.80 6.92 -9.18
CA GLY A 26 15.79 5.90 -8.99
C GLY A 26 14.38 6.48 -8.82
N ARG A 27 13.39 5.76 -9.31
CA ARG A 27 11.97 6.12 -9.23
C ARG A 27 11.32 5.57 -7.96
N LEU A 28 10.52 6.39 -7.28
CA LEU A 28 9.63 5.92 -6.22
C LEU A 28 8.24 5.69 -6.78
N VAL A 29 7.77 4.45 -6.69
CA VAL A 29 6.36 4.09 -6.85
C VAL A 29 5.74 3.99 -5.47
N LEU A 30 4.60 4.64 -5.27
CA LEU A 30 3.82 4.59 -4.02
C LEU A 30 2.47 3.96 -4.29
N THR A 31 2.05 3.08 -3.41
CA THR A 31 0.68 2.57 -3.33
C THR A 31 0.20 2.59 -1.89
N ASN A 32 -1.12 2.53 -1.68
CA ASN A 32 -1.70 2.38 -0.35
C ASN A 32 -2.77 1.31 -0.31
N GLY A 33 -3.06 0.82 0.88
CA GLY A 33 -4.14 -0.11 1.09
C GLY A 33 -4.15 -0.75 2.48
N VAL A 34 -5.19 -1.52 2.72
CA VAL A 34 -5.39 -2.25 3.98
C VAL A 34 -4.53 -3.51 4.03
N PHE A 35 -4.43 -4.24 2.92
CA PHE A 35 -3.68 -5.50 2.79
C PHE A 35 -3.88 -6.44 3.98
N ASP A 36 -5.14 -6.73 4.29
CA ASP A 36 -5.52 -7.50 5.46
C ASP A 36 -5.09 -8.97 5.34
N LEU A 37 -5.90 -9.82 4.73
CA LEU A 37 -5.49 -11.18 4.37
C LEU A 37 -4.86 -11.15 2.98
N LEU A 38 -3.56 -11.43 2.89
CA LEU A 38 -2.89 -11.47 1.59
C LEU A 38 -3.42 -12.63 0.74
N HIS A 39 -3.65 -12.35 -0.54
CA HIS A 39 -4.13 -13.29 -1.54
C HIS A 39 -3.49 -12.97 -2.91
N PRO A 40 -3.59 -13.87 -3.91
CA PRO A 40 -2.96 -13.66 -5.23
C PRO A 40 -3.27 -12.32 -5.89
N GLY A 41 -4.46 -11.77 -5.68
CA GLY A 41 -4.82 -10.43 -6.15
C GLY A 41 -3.90 -9.32 -5.61
N HIS A 42 -3.53 -9.38 -4.31
CA HIS A 42 -2.60 -8.45 -3.70
C HIS A 42 -1.17 -8.65 -4.22
N THR A 43 -0.66 -9.89 -4.22
CA THR A 43 0.73 -10.17 -4.59
C THR A 43 1.01 -9.89 -6.06
N SER A 44 0.09 -10.26 -6.96
CA SER A 44 0.16 -9.93 -8.38
C SER A 44 0.15 -8.42 -8.63
N TYR A 45 -0.76 -7.69 -7.96
CA TYR A 45 -0.81 -6.23 -8.04
C TYR A 45 0.51 -5.57 -7.60
N LEU A 46 1.04 -5.98 -6.44
CA LEU A 46 2.29 -5.42 -5.92
C LEU A 46 3.49 -5.74 -6.82
N ALA A 47 3.54 -6.95 -7.39
CA ALA A 47 4.56 -7.31 -8.36
C ALA A 47 4.54 -6.42 -9.60
N ARG A 48 3.34 -6.18 -10.17
CA ARG A 48 3.15 -5.28 -11.32
C ARG A 48 3.49 -3.82 -10.97
N ALA A 49 3.09 -3.35 -9.79
CA ALA A 49 3.43 -2.01 -9.31
C ALA A 49 4.95 -1.86 -9.16
N ARG A 50 5.65 -2.89 -8.64
CA ARG A 50 7.12 -2.90 -8.50
C ARG A 50 7.83 -2.81 -9.86
N GLN A 51 7.34 -3.49 -10.89
CA GLN A 51 7.89 -3.42 -12.24
C GLN A 51 7.89 -1.99 -12.79
N LEU A 52 6.87 -1.18 -12.48
CA LEU A 52 6.79 0.22 -12.90
C LEU A 52 7.87 1.11 -12.28
N ALA A 53 8.49 0.70 -11.18
CA ALA A 53 9.62 1.41 -10.59
C ALA A 53 10.91 1.26 -11.43
N GLY A 54 11.02 0.18 -12.19
CA GLY A 54 12.23 -0.15 -12.94
C GLY A 54 13.36 -0.70 -12.04
N PRO A 55 14.52 -1.02 -12.61
CA PRO A 55 15.58 -1.74 -11.90
C PRO A 55 16.19 -0.94 -10.75
N ARG A 56 16.34 0.38 -10.90
CA ARG A 56 16.87 1.28 -9.86
C ARG A 56 15.80 1.88 -8.95
N GLY A 57 14.52 1.65 -9.25
CA GLY A 57 13.42 2.21 -8.48
C GLY A 57 13.02 1.35 -7.27
N ARG A 58 12.05 1.85 -6.51
CA ARG A 58 11.49 1.20 -5.32
C ARG A 58 9.97 1.29 -5.31
N LEU A 59 9.31 0.26 -4.77
CA LEU A 59 7.90 0.28 -4.42
C LEU A 59 7.74 0.46 -2.91
N PHE A 60 7.09 1.55 -2.49
CA PHE A 60 6.67 1.74 -1.12
C PHE A 60 5.17 1.52 -0.99
N VAL A 61 4.80 0.89 0.12
CA VAL A 61 3.41 0.67 0.52
C VAL A 61 3.09 1.54 1.72
N ALA A 62 2.14 2.46 1.56
CA ALA A 62 1.50 3.14 2.68
C ALA A 62 0.37 2.24 3.20
N LEU A 63 0.57 1.68 4.39
CA LEU A 63 -0.32 0.72 5.01
C LEU A 63 -1.27 1.44 5.97
N ASN A 64 -2.58 1.23 5.81
CA ASN A 64 -3.57 1.75 6.75
C ASN A 64 -3.35 1.18 8.17
N SER A 65 -3.31 2.03 9.19
CA SER A 65 -3.32 1.59 10.58
C SER A 65 -4.63 0.87 10.93
N ASP A 66 -4.65 0.09 12.01
CA ASP A 66 -5.87 -0.58 12.45
C ASP A 66 -7.00 0.39 12.76
N ARG A 67 -6.66 1.55 13.33
CA ARG A 67 -7.63 2.62 13.58
C ARG A 67 -8.27 3.11 12.28
N SER A 68 -7.45 3.42 11.29
CA SER A 68 -7.91 3.87 9.96
C SER A 68 -8.78 2.80 9.27
N VAL A 69 -8.40 1.52 9.38
CA VAL A 69 -9.20 0.42 8.81
C VAL A 69 -10.56 0.29 9.47
N ARG A 70 -10.63 0.36 10.80
CA ARG A 70 -11.92 0.33 11.51
C ARG A 70 -12.85 1.46 11.09
N GLN A 71 -12.33 2.65 10.88
CA GLN A 71 -13.12 3.79 10.36
C GLN A 71 -13.64 3.55 8.94
N LEU A 72 -12.86 2.91 8.09
CA LEU A 72 -13.21 2.69 6.68
C LEU A 72 -14.10 1.45 6.45
N LYS A 73 -13.95 0.39 7.26
CA LYS A 73 -14.52 -0.93 7.00
C LYS A 73 -15.31 -1.54 8.17
N GLY A 74 -15.48 -0.76 9.24
CA GLY A 74 -16.22 -1.19 10.43
C GLY A 74 -15.36 -1.88 11.51
N PRO A 75 -15.96 -2.11 12.70
CA PRO A 75 -15.23 -2.49 13.91
C PRO A 75 -14.59 -3.90 13.84
N HIS A 76 -15.12 -4.77 12.98
CA HIS A 76 -14.62 -6.16 12.82
C HIS A 76 -13.46 -6.28 11.82
N ARG A 77 -12.93 -5.16 11.35
CA ARG A 77 -11.79 -5.10 10.43
C ARG A 77 -10.68 -4.21 11.00
N PRO A 78 -9.41 -4.50 10.77
CA PRO A 78 -8.87 -5.63 10.01
C PRO A 78 -8.93 -6.95 10.79
N VAL A 79 -8.72 -8.08 10.10
CA VAL A 79 -8.58 -9.42 10.73
C VAL A 79 -7.18 -9.54 11.35
N LEU A 80 -6.15 -9.08 10.64
CA LEU A 80 -4.77 -9.03 11.13
C LEU A 80 -4.42 -7.62 11.58
N ASP A 81 -3.75 -7.50 12.72
CA ASP A 81 -3.24 -6.21 13.21
C ASP A 81 -2.22 -5.58 12.25
N GLU A 82 -1.99 -4.28 12.39
CA GLU A 82 -1.11 -3.52 11.49
C GLU A 82 0.34 -4.03 11.47
N LYS A 83 0.85 -4.60 12.59
CA LYS A 83 2.21 -5.15 12.67
C LYS A 83 2.31 -6.45 11.89
N SER A 84 1.32 -7.34 12.04
CA SER A 84 1.21 -8.59 11.28
C SER A 84 1.07 -8.34 9.79
N ARG A 85 0.21 -7.37 9.40
CA ARG A 85 0.02 -6.97 7.99
C ARG A 85 1.31 -6.39 7.40
N ALA A 86 1.99 -5.51 8.13
CA ALA A 86 3.27 -4.96 7.73
C ALA A 86 4.34 -6.06 7.60
N TYR A 87 4.38 -7.01 8.56
CA TYR A 87 5.32 -8.12 8.49
C TYR A 87 5.12 -8.95 7.23
N ASN A 88 3.88 -9.37 6.95
CA ASN A 88 3.56 -10.16 5.76
C ASN A 88 3.92 -9.43 4.46
N LEU A 89 3.62 -8.13 4.35
CA LEU A 89 4.03 -7.31 3.21
C LEU A 89 5.56 -7.24 3.07
N GLY A 90 6.28 -7.16 4.19
CA GLY A 90 7.73 -7.10 4.21
C GLY A 90 8.42 -8.35 3.67
N GLN A 91 7.76 -9.51 3.71
CA GLN A 91 8.27 -10.75 3.13
C GLN A 91 8.15 -10.78 1.60
N LEU A 92 7.34 -9.91 1.02
CA LEU A 92 7.18 -9.87 -0.44
C LEU A 92 8.41 -9.21 -1.11
N GLN A 93 8.98 -9.90 -2.09
CA GLN A 93 10.11 -9.41 -2.88
C GLN A 93 9.79 -8.11 -3.62
N SER A 94 8.52 -7.93 -4.00
CA SER A 94 8.03 -6.76 -4.69
C SER A 94 7.89 -5.51 -3.83
N VAL A 95 7.98 -5.60 -2.50
CA VAL A 95 7.84 -4.46 -1.59
C VAL A 95 9.22 -4.05 -1.08
N ASP A 96 9.60 -2.80 -1.26
CA ASP A 96 10.90 -2.26 -0.83
C ASP A 96 10.81 -1.45 0.47
N GLY A 97 9.62 -0.92 0.79
CA GLY A 97 9.42 -0.15 2.00
C GLY A 97 7.96 -0.06 2.40
N ILE A 98 7.71 0.08 3.69
CA ILE A 98 6.36 0.14 4.27
C ILE A 98 6.34 1.29 5.27
N VAL A 99 5.29 2.12 5.17
CA VAL A 99 4.98 3.18 6.14
C VAL A 99 3.56 3.00 6.61
N ILE A 100 3.34 2.89 7.93
CA ILE A 100 1.98 2.85 8.49
C ILE A 100 1.50 4.28 8.67
N PHE A 101 0.37 4.63 8.07
CA PHE A 101 -0.27 5.93 8.24
C PHE A 101 -1.56 5.81 9.05
N ARG A 102 -1.82 6.84 9.86
CA ARG A 102 -2.91 6.84 10.85
C ARG A 102 -4.05 7.77 10.51
N GLN A 103 -3.80 8.68 9.58
CA GLN A 103 -4.79 9.64 9.12
C GLN A 103 -5.83 8.97 8.22
N PRO A 104 -7.03 9.52 8.10
CA PRO A 104 -8.03 8.99 7.16
C PRO A 104 -7.60 9.04 5.70
N ARG A 105 -6.73 10.00 5.36
CA ARG A 105 -6.23 10.26 4.01
C ARG A 105 -4.70 10.24 3.95
N LEU A 106 -4.17 9.90 2.79
CA LEU A 106 -2.73 9.74 2.54
C LEU A 106 -2.03 11.05 2.10
N ALA A 107 -2.73 12.16 2.04
CA ALA A 107 -2.23 13.40 1.46
C ALA A 107 -0.90 13.89 2.10
N GLY A 108 -0.77 13.75 3.42
CA GLY A 108 0.45 14.12 4.15
C GLY A 108 1.67 13.28 3.73
N GLU A 109 1.50 11.98 3.65
CA GLU A 109 2.54 11.04 3.24
C GLU A 109 2.92 11.24 1.77
N ILE A 110 1.96 11.53 0.89
CA ILE A 110 2.20 11.84 -0.52
C ILE A 110 3.10 13.09 -0.63
N ARG A 111 2.75 14.18 0.06
CA ARG A 111 3.57 15.41 0.05
C ARG A 111 4.97 15.19 0.62
N ALA A 112 5.09 14.40 1.69
CA ALA A 112 6.36 14.11 2.32
C ALA A 112 7.27 13.21 1.46
N LEU A 113 6.72 12.17 0.86
CA LEU A 113 7.46 11.18 0.06
C LEU A 113 7.71 11.65 -1.37
N GLN A 114 6.87 12.52 -1.92
CA GLN A 114 6.95 13.00 -3.31
C GLN A 114 7.19 11.84 -4.30
N PRO A 115 6.26 10.90 -4.43
CA PRO A 115 6.43 9.79 -5.36
C PRO A 115 6.48 10.27 -6.81
N ASP A 116 7.22 9.55 -7.67
CA ASP A 116 7.20 9.81 -9.11
C ASP A 116 5.96 9.18 -9.76
N LEU A 117 5.46 8.12 -9.16
CA LEU A 117 4.30 7.38 -9.62
C LEU A 117 3.46 6.90 -8.44
N TYR A 118 2.17 7.17 -8.48
CA TYR A 118 1.18 6.62 -7.57
C TYR A 118 0.36 5.55 -8.29
N VAL A 119 0.22 4.39 -7.66
CA VAL A 119 -0.50 3.25 -8.25
C VAL A 119 -1.67 2.87 -7.37
N LYS A 120 -2.83 2.67 -7.98
CA LYS A 120 -4.06 2.20 -7.33
C LYS A 120 -4.57 0.96 -8.04
N ALA A 121 -5.09 0.00 -7.27
CA ALA A 121 -5.69 -1.22 -7.84
C ALA A 121 -7.19 -1.04 -8.03
N GLY A 122 -7.75 -1.57 -9.10
CA GLY A 122 -9.18 -1.69 -9.34
C GLY A 122 -9.77 -0.64 -10.28
N ASP A 123 -11.07 -0.41 -10.11
CA ASP A 123 -11.87 0.44 -10.99
C ASP A 123 -11.76 1.93 -10.65
N TYR A 124 -10.67 2.32 -9.99
CA TYR A 124 -10.41 3.72 -9.71
C TYR A 124 -10.15 4.51 -10.99
N THR A 125 -10.65 5.72 -11.01
CA THR A 125 -10.31 6.74 -11.98
C THR A 125 -9.73 7.95 -11.25
N ARG A 126 -9.15 8.90 -11.98
CA ARG A 126 -8.71 10.15 -11.36
C ARG A 126 -9.86 10.89 -10.66
N ALA A 127 -11.08 10.81 -11.20
CA ALA A 127 -12.27 11.45 -10.64
C ALA A 127 -12.74 10.79 -9.34
N THR A 128 -12.54 9.48 -9.17
CA THR A 128 -12.95 8.72 -7.98
C THR A 128 -11.88 8.66 -6.89
N LEU A 129 -10.69 9.21 -7.13
CA LEU A 129 -9.71 9.41 -6.06
C LEU A 129 -10.22 10.43 -5.06
N ASP A 130 -9.84 10.23 -3.80
CA ASP A 130 -10.09 11.23 -2.76
C ASP A 130 -9.53 12.59 -3.18
N PRO A 131 -10.31 13.69 -3.02
CA PRO A 131 -9.90 15.02 -3.47
C PRO A 131 -8.59 15.51 -2.84
N GLU A 132 -8.35 15.22 -1.55
CA GLU A 132 -7.12 15.64 -0.85
C GLU A 132 -5.90 14.85 -1.34
N GLU A 133 -6.06 13.53 -1.56
CA GLU A 133 -5.02 12.69 -2.14
C GLU A 133 -4.69 13.13 -3.56
N ARG A 134 -5.72 13.45 -4.37
CA ARG A 134 -5.54 13.94 -5.73
C ARG A 134 -4.78 15.26 -5.76
N ALA A 135 -5.19 16.23 -4.92
CA ALA A 135 -4.50 17.51 -4.81
C ALA A 135 -3.04 17.32 -4.39
N ALA A 136 -2.77 16.46 -3.40
CA ALA A 136 -1.40 16.17 -2.98
C ALA A 136 -0.55 15.52 -4.08
N LEU A 137 -1.13 14.67 -4.92
CA LEU A 137 -0.46 14.08 -6.07
C LEU A 137 -0.13 15.12 -7.14
N ASP A 138 -1.05 16.06 -7.37
CA ASP A 138 -0.85 17.18 -8.30
C ASP A 138 0.23 18.14 -7.79
N ASP A 139 0.21 18.50 -6.49
CA ASP A 139 1.20 19.36 -5.84
C ASP A 139 2.65 18.84 -6.03
N VAL A 140 2.82 17.52 -6.00
CA VAL A 140 4.15 16.90 -6.13
C VAL A 140 4.50 16.44 -7.54
N GLY A 141 3.60 16.65 -8.51
CA GLY A 141 3.78 16.25 -9.91
C GLY A 141 3.80 14.72 -10.13
N ALA A 142 3.17 13.95 -9.25
CA ALA A 142 3.15 12.50 -9.35
C ALA A 142 2.26 12.03 -10.50
N ARG A 143 2.76 11.09 -11.31
CA ARG A 143 1.92 10.39 -12.27
C ARG A 143 1.00 9.41 -11.54
N ILE A 144 -0.19 9.14 -12.10
CA ILE A 144 -1.14 8.18 -11.55
C ILE A 144 -1.32 7.03 -12.54
N ARG A 145 -1.32 5.80 -12.04
CA ARG A 145 -1.62 4.59 -12.81
C ARG A 145 -2.64 3.72 -12.07
N PHE A 146 -3.63 3.29 -12.79
CA PHE A 146 -4.63 2.34 -12.31
C PHE A 146 -4.30 0.96 -12.90
N LEU A 147 -4.19 -0.04 -12.02
CA LEU A 147 -3.94 -1.42 -12.42
C LEU A 147 -5.19 -2.25 -12.16
N PRO A 148 -5.66 -3.05 -13.13
CA PRO A 148 -6.83 -3.87 -12.93
C PRO A 148 -6.59 -4.93 -11.84
N PHE A 149 -7.67 -5.27 -11.13
CA PHE A 149 -7.66 -6.40 -10.20
C PHE A 149 -7.44 -7.72 -10.93
N LEU A 150 -6.82 -8.66 -10.23
CA LEU A 150 -6.88 -10.06 -10.65
C LEU A 150 -8.26 -10.61 -10.25
N ALA A 151 -9.05 -11.01 -11.25
CA ALA A 151 -10.41 -11.51 -11.02
C ALA A 151 -10.41 -12.74 -10.11
N GLY A 152 -11.49 -12.92 -9.33
CA GLY A 152 -11.68 -14.07 -8.45
C GLY A 152 -11.03 -13.95 -7.07
N PHE A 153 -10.33 -12.86 -6.77
CA PHE A 153 -9.66 -12.69 -5.47
C PHE A 153 -10.09 -11.41 -4.76
N SER A 154 -10.64 -11.57 -3.55
CA SER A 154 -10.87 -10.47 -2.61
C SER A 154 -10.80 -10.96 -1.18
N THR A 155 -10.42 -10.08 -0.25
CA THR A 155 -10.42 -10.38 1.20
C THR A 155 -11.82 -10.74 1.69
N THR A 156 -12.87 -10.10 1.16
CA THR A 156 -14.25 -10.39 1.53
C THR A 156 -14.66 -11.81 1.11
N ALA A 157 -14.35 -12.21 -0.11
CA ALA A 157 -14.62 -13.58 -0.58
C ALA A 157 -13.82 -14.62 0.22
N LEU A 158 -12.58 -14.31 0.59
CA LEU A 158 -11.76 -15.21 1.42
C LEU A 158 -12.36 -15.40 2.81
N ILE A 159 -12.81 -14.32 3.47
CA ILE A 159 -13.49 -14.40 4.77
C ILE A 159 -14.79 -15.21 4.66
N ALA A 160 -15.58 -15.01 3.60
CA ALA A 160 -16.81 -15.79 3.39
C ALA A 160 -16.51 -17.29 3.24
N ARG A 161 -15.47 -17.65 2.51
CA ARG A 161 -15.03 -19.05 2.37
C ARG A 161 -14.56 -19.65 3.70
N ILE A 162 -13.78 -18.90 4.50
CA ILE A 162 -13.35 -19.37 5.82
C ILE A 162 -14.54 -19.66 6.73
N LYS A 163 -15.54 -18.77 6.75
CA LYS A 163 -16.77 -18.97 7.53
C LYS A 163 -17.55 -20.22 7.07
N ALA A 164 -17.62 -20.45 5.77
CA ALA A 164 -18.30 -21.60 5.21
C ALA A 164 -17.61 -22.95 5.54
N VAL A 165 -16.28 -22.95 5.62
CA VAL A 165 -15.50 -24.16 6.01
C VAL A 165 -15.62 -24.45 7.50
N GLY A 166 -15.73 -23.43 8.36
CA GLY A 166 -15.87 -23.61 9.81
C GLY A 166 -17.29 -23.89 10.30
N ALA A 167 -18.26 -24.01 9.40
CA ALA A 167 -19.66 -24.33 9.70
C ALA A 167 -19.98 -25.84 9.58
N VAL A 168 -18.96 -26.70 9.66
CA VAL A 168 -19.10 -28.17 9.69
C VAL A 168 -19.09 -28.67 11.13
#